data_79316ea5dfd2063713fa68f501d81d1e
#
_entry.id   79316ea5dfd2063713fa68f501d81d1e
#
_cell.length_a   1.000
_cell.length_b   1.000
_cell.length_c   1.000
_cell.angle_alpha   90.00
_cell.angle_beta   90.00
_cell.angle_gamma   90.00
#
_symmetry.space_group_name_H-M   'P 1'
#
loop_
_entity.id
_entity.type
_entity.pdbx_description
1 polymer ?
#
loop_
_entity_poly.entity_id
_entity_poly.type
_entity_poly.pdbx_seq_one_letter_code
_entity_poly.pdbx_strand_id
1 'polypeptide(L)'
;MKSLCTTGPERRISRWEHEAVLEIVQARLDNNPDAMRVRRSTAEHPFGTIKCWMGATHFLTMTLPKVATEMALNVLAYNMKRVIAILGVRALMEAIGA
;
A
#
# COMPACT_ATOMS: atom_id res chain seq x y z
N MET A 1 5.44 42.79 8.94
CA MET A 1 5.44 41.35 8.70
C MET A 1 6.61 40.63 9.36
N LYS A 2 7.82 41.17 9.31
CA LYS A 2 9.00 40.57 9.95
C LYS A 2 8.85 40.40 11.47
N SER A 3 8.30 41.38 12.17
CA SER A 3 8.05 41.36 13.63
C SER A 3 7.05 40.32 14.10
N LEU A 4 6.20 39.81 13.19
CA LEU A 4 5.23 38.73 13.49
C LEU A 4 5.85 37.34 13.33
N CYS A 5 6.98 37.24 12.63
CA CYS A 5 7.60 35.96 12.28
C CYS A 5 8.86 35.66 13.10
N THR A 6 9.53 36.67 13.62
CA THR A 6 10.76 36.54 14.40
C THR A 6 11.01 37.78 15.26
N THR A 7 11.49 37.57 16.49
CA THR A 7 11.95 38.63 17.40
C THR A 7 13.41 38.98 17.15
N GLY A 8 14.16 38.17 16.38
CA GLY A 8 15.56 38.39 16.11
C GLY A 8 15.81 39.22 14.82
N PRO A 9 17.06 39.61 14.57
CA PRO A 9 17.44 40.34 13.37
C PRO A 9 17.24 39.53 12.09
N GLU A 10 17.32 38.18 12.19
CA GLU A 10 17.19 37.25 11.09
C GLU A 10 16.26 36.08 11.47
N ARG A 11 15.51 35.59 10.49
CA ARG A 11 14.81 34.32 10.59
C ARG A 11 15.71 33.23 10.05
N ARG A 12 16.09 32.28 10.91
CA ARG A 12 16.85 31.08 10.51
C ARG A 12 15.90 29.92 10.33
N ILE A 13 15.99 29.26 9.20
CA ILE A 13 15.20 28.06 8.86
C ILE A 13 16.21 26.95 8.62
N SER A 14 16.08 25.87 9.39
CA SER A 14 16.85 24.65 9.15
C SER A 14 16.25 23.89 7.96
N ARG A 15 17.12 23.45 7.07
CA ARG A 15 16.76 22.62 5.96
C ARG A 15 17.56 21.31 6.01
N TRP A 16 16.88 20.20 5.79
CA TRP A 16 17.54 18.92 5.73
C TRP A 16 18.40 18.81 4.46
N GLU A 17 19.59 18.21 4.57
CA GLU A 17 20.53 18.11 3.44
C GLU A 17 19.97 17.32 2.25
N HIS A 18 19.04 16.37 2.51
CA HIS A 18 18.37 15.55 1.47
C HIS A 18 16.97 16.04 1.11
N GLU A 19 16.61 17.26 1.48
CA GLU A 19 15.26 17.78 1.21
C GLU A 19 14.94 17.87 -0.29
N ALA A 20 15.96 17.97 -1.15
CA ALA A 20 15.79 17.90 -2.59
C ALA A 20 15.10 16.61 -3.05
N VAL A 21 15.30 15.49 -2.35
CA VAL A 21 14.61 14.23 -2.62
C VAL A 21 13.12 14.35 -2.33
N LEU A 22 12.77 14.99 -1.23
CA LEU A 22 11.36 15.22 -0.87
C LEU A 22 10.68 16.17 -1.86
N GLU A 23 11.37 17.19 -2.34
CA GLU A 23 10.85 18.11 -3.36
C GLU A 23 10.58 17.38 -4.70
N ILE A 24 11.47 16.46 -5.10
CA ILE A 24 11.27 15.62 -6.29
C ILE A 24 10.03 14.73 -6.12
N VAL A 25 9.87 14.11 -4.96
CA VAL A 25 8.69 13.28 -4.64
C VAL A 25 7.42 14.13 -4.69
N GLN A 26 7.44 15.31 -4.09
CA GLN A 26 6.31 16.22 -4.11
C GLN A 26 5.93 16.62 -5.54
N ALA A 27 6.91 17.00 -6.35
CA ALA A 27 6.67 17.32 -7.75
C ALA A 27 6.05 16.16 -8.55
N ARG A 28 6.48 14.92 -8.27
CA ARG A 28 5.88 13.72 -8.90
C ARG A 28 4.43 13.51 -8.47
N LEU A 29 4.11 13.76 -7.20
CA LEU A 29 2.75 13.68 -6.69
C LEU A 29 1.85 14.77 -7.29
N ASP A 30 2.35 15.98 -7.41
CA ASP A 30 1.62 17.12 -8.00
C ASP A 30 1.31 16.88 -9.48
N ASN A 31 2.23 16.23 -10.22
CA ASN A 31 2.03 15.83 -11.61
C ASN A 31 1.08 14.64 -11.77
N ASN A 32 0.85 13.88 -10.71
CA ASN A 32 -0.04 12.71 -10.73
C ASN A 32 -0.95 12.69 -9.49
N PRO A 33 -2.01 13.53 -9.48
CA PRO A 33 -2.87 13.72 -8.31
C PRO A 33 -3.61 12.44 -7.88
N ASP A 34 -3.79 11.49 -8.81
CA ASP A 34 -4.44 10.20 -8.53
C ASP A 34 -3.49 9.13 -7.95
N ALA A 35 -2.18 9.39 -7.88
CA ALA A 35 -1.19 8.39 -7.47
C ALA A 35 -1.48 7.79 -6.09
N MET A 36 -1.85 8.61 -5.11
CA MET A 36 -2.19 8.15 -3.76
C MET A 36 -3.48 7.34 -3.72
N ARG A 37 -4.47 7.68 -4.53
CA ARG A 37 -5.71 6.91 -4.67
C ARG A 37 -5.46 5.54 -5.29
N VAL A 38 -4.67 5.49 -6.35
CA VAL A 38 -4.26 4.25 -7.02
C VAL A 38 -3.47 3.37 -6.05
N ARG A 39 -2.51 3.94 -5.32
CA ARG A 39 -1.74 3.22 -4.29
C ARG A 39 -2.67 2.60 -3.25
N ARG A 40 -3.63 3.36 -2.74
CA ARG A 40 -4.59 2.88 -1.74
C ARG A 40 -5.41 1.71 -2.26
N SER A 41 -5.95 1.81 -3.47
CA SER A 41 -6.73 0.72 -4.07
C SER A 41 -5.88 -0.52 -4.40
N THR A 42 -4.63 -0.33 -4.78
CA THR A 42 -3.74 -1.41 -5.21
C THR A 42 -3.06 -2.12 -4.03
N ALA A 43 -2.63 -1.38 -3.02
CA ALA A 43 -1.87 -1.93 -1.90
C ALA A 43 -2.73 -2.15 -0.65
N GLU A 44 -3.55 -1.18 -0.26
CA GLU A 44 -4.28 -1.24 1.01
C GLU A 44 -5.57 -2.07 0.91
N HIS A 45 -6.27 -2.02 -0.22
CA HIS A 45 -7.51 -2.76 -0.40
C HIS A 45 -7.34 -4.29 -0.29
N PRO A 46 -6.34 -4.94 -0.92
CA PRO A 46 -6.11 -6.37 -0.74
C PRO A 46 -5.85 -6.76 0.71
N PHE A 47 -5.02 -6.02 1.43
CA PHE A 47 -4.73 -6.30 2.83
C PHE A 47 -5.93 -6.04 3.74
N GLY A 48 -6.72 -5.01 3.48
CA GLY A 48 -7.98 -4.78 4.17
C GLY A 48 -8.97 -5.93 3.98
N THR A 49 -9.09 -6.44 2.77
CA THR A 49 -9.93 -7.61 2.47
C THR A 49 -9.44 -8.87 3.19
N ILE A 50 -8.15 -9.16 3.15
CA ILE A 50 -7.56 -10.31 3.84
C ILE A 50 -7.82 -10.24 5.35
N LYS A 51 -7.60 -9.08 5.96
CA LYS A 51 -7.80 -8.90 7.40
C LYS A 51 -9.27 -8.91 7.82
N CYS A 52 -10.09 -8.09 7.18
CA CYS A 52 -11.47 -7.84 7.64
C CYS A 52 -12.46 -8.87 7.13
N TRP A 53 -12.37 -9.26 5.86
CA TRP A 53 -13.36 -10.15 5.23
C TRP A 53 -12.95 -11.63 5.25
N MET A 54 -11.65 -11.92 5.19
CA MET A 54 -11.14 -13.28 5.25
C MET A 54 -10.70 -13.70 6.66
N GLY A 55 -10.73 -12.78 7.62
CA GLY A 55 -10.47 -13.08 9.03
C GLY A 55 -9.00 -13.27 9.41
N ALA A 56 -8.06 -12.97 8.53
CA ALA A 56 -6.63 -13.10 8.80
C ALA A 56 -6.09 -11.89 9.59
N THR A 57 -6.56 -11.70 10.81
CA THR A 57 -6.21 -10.57 11.69
C THR A 57 -4.89 -10.75 12.42
N HIS A 58 -4.44 -11.99 12.58
CA HIS A 58 -3.19 -12.37 13.26
C HIS A 58 -2.66 -13.66 12.68
N PHE A 59 -1.38 -13.92 12.87
CA PHE A 59 -0.76 -15.16 12.43
C PHE A 59 -0.98 -16.27 13.48
N LEU A 60 -1.32 -17.46 13.00
CA LEU A 60 -1.52 -18.64 13.82
C LEU A 60 -0.22 -19.41 14.04
N THR A 61 0.78 -19.19 13.22
CA THR A 61 2.08 -19.87 13.26
C THR A 61 3.17 -18.96 13.83
N MET A 62 4.20 -19.58 14.35
CA MET A 62 5.42 -18.91 14.83
C MET A 62 6.58 -19.17 13.87
N THR A 63 7.62 -18.36 13.94
CA THR A 63 8.80 -18.34 13.08
C THR A 63 8.54 -17.74 11.71
N LEU A 64 9.53 -17.01 11.21
CA LEU A 64 9.42 -16.27 9.95
C LEU A 64 9.06 -17.13 8.74
N PRO A 65 9.66 -18.34 8.53
CA PRO A 65 9.29 -19.20 7.41
C PRO A 65 7.83 -19.68 7.44
N LYS A 66 7.32 -20.01 8.62
CA LYS A 66 5.92 -20.47 8.78
C LYS A 66 4.93 -19.33 8.59
N VAL A 67 5.22 -18.14 9.12
CA VAL A 67 4.42 -16.92 8.91
C VAL A 67 4.40 -16.54 7.43
N ALA A 68 5.53 -16.64 6.73
CA ALA A 68 5.60 -16.40 5.29
C ALA A 68 4.71 -17.36 4.50
N THR A 69 4.70 -18.65 4.87
CA THR A 69 3.83 -19.66 4.25
C THR A 69 2.35 -19.34 4.52
N GLU A 70 2.01 -19.01 5.75
CA GLU A 70 0.64 -18.63 6.13
C GLU A 70 0.15 -17.41 5.36
N MET A 71 0.98 -16.37 5.24
CA MET A 71 0.66 -15.19 4.43
C MET A 71 0.51 -15.53 2.95
N ALA A 72 1.38 -16.37 2.41
CA ALA A 72 1.29 -16.83 1.01
C ALA A 72 -0.03 -17.56 0.73
N LEU A 73 -0.52 -18.39 1.65
CA LEU A 73 -1.82 -19.05 1.52
C LEU A 73 -2.99 -18.05 1.57
N ASN A 74 -2.93 -17.05 2.42
CA ASN A 74 -3.93 -15.97 2.46
C ASN A 74 -3.96 -15.18 1.15
N VAL A 75 -2.81 -14.85 0.60
CA VAL A 75 -2.68 -14.16 -0.69
C VAL A 75 -3.22 -15.03 -1.83
N LEU A 76 -2.90 -16.33 -1.84
CA LEU A 76 -3.43 -17.27 -2.82
C LEU A 76 -4.96 -17.33 -2.78
N ALA A 77 -5.55 -17.46 -1.60
CA ALA A 77 -6.99 -17.48 -1.42
C ALA A 77 -7.65 -16.17 -1.88
N TYR A 78 -7.04 -15.04 -1.58
CA TYR A 78 -7.48 -13.74 -2.08
C TYR A 78 -7.45 -13.67 -3.60
N ASN A 79 -6.35 -14.08 -4.22
CA ASN A 79 -6.19 -14.07 -5.67
C ASN A 79 -7.20 -14.99 -6.37
N MET A 80 -7.41 -16.18 -5.85
CA MET A 80 -8.42 -17.11 -6.37
C MET A 80 -9.83 -16.51 -6.28
N LYS A 81 -10.17 -15.92 -5.14
CA LYS A 81 -11.46 -15.24 -4.97
C LYS A 81 -11.64 -14.10 -5.98
N ARG A 82 -10.58 -13.34 -6.25
CA ARG A 82 -10.60 -12.25 -7.25
C ARG A 82 -10.76 -12.78 -8.66
N VAL A 83 -10.05 -13.84 -9.03
CA VAL A 83 -10.16 -14.46 -10.35
C VAL A 83 -11.57 -15.02 -10.59
N ILE A 84 -12.14 -15.71 -9.60
CA ILE A 84 -13.51 -16.21 -9.67
C ILE A 84 -14.52 -15.08 -9.82
N ALA A 85 -14.33 -13.98 -9.10
CA ALA A 85 -15.23 -12.83 -9.18
C ALA A 85 -15.17 -12.10 -10.54
N ILE A 86 -14.00 -12.09 -11.18
CA ILE A 86 -13.78 -11.39 -12.46
C ILE A 86 -14.14 -12.27 -13.66
N LEU A 87 -13.67 -13.50 -13.70
CA LEU A 87 -13.79 -14.42 -14.84
C LEU A 87 -14.90 -15.45 -14.70
N GLY A 88 -15.33 -15.74 -13.47
CA GLY A 88 -16.23 -16.85 -13.16
C GLY A 88 -15.50 -18.19 -13.04
N VAL A 89 -16.18 -19.16 -12.42
CA VAL A 89 -15.62 -20.48 -12.14
C VAL A 89 -15.32 -21.26 -13.43
N ARG A 90 -16.20 -21.16 -14.42
CA ARG A 90 -16.06 -21.89 -15.68
C ARG A 90 -14.79 -21.53 -16.43
N ALA A 91 -14.55 -20.22 -16.61
CA ALA A 91 -13.34 -19.75 -17.30
C ALA A 91 -12.06 -20.11 -16.53
N LEU A 92 -12.11 -20.10 -15.20
CA LEU A 92 -10.99 -20.54 -14.37
C LEU A 92 -10.70 -22.04 -14.58
N MET A 93 -11.73 -22.89 -14.59
CA MET A 93 -11.57 -24.33 -14.80
C MET A 93 -11.00 -24.64 -16.21
N GLU A 94 -11.48 -23.96 -17.22
CA GLU A 94 -10.95 -24.06 -18.59
C GLU A 94 -9.46 -23.66 -18.66
N ALA A 95 -9.07 -22.57 -17.97
CA ALA A 95 -7.69 -22.11 -17.93
C ALA A 95 -6.74 -23.07 -17.21
N ILE A 96 -7.24 -23.82 -16.21
CA ILE A 96 -6.46 -24.84 -15.48
C ILE A 96 -6.41 -26.16 -16.28
N GLY A 97 -7.20 -26.31 -17.31
CA GLY A 97 -7.27 -27.54 -18.11
C GLY A 97 -8.09 -28.65 -17.46
N ALA A 98 -9.01 -28.23 -16.64
CA ALA A 98 -9.90 -29.14 -15.92
C ALA A 98 -11.26 -29.30 -16.60
#